data_8589e844b2a98c0978605c8f97c7cef6
#
_entry.id   8589e844b2a98c0978605c8f97c7cef6
#
_cell.length_a   1.000
_cell.length_b   1.000
_cell.length_c   1.000
_cell.angle_alpha   90.00
_cell.angle_beta   90.00
_cell.angle_gamma   90.00
#
_symmetry.space_group_name_H-M   'P 1'
#
loop_
_entity.id
_entity.type
_entity.pdbx_description
1 polymer ?
#
loop_
_entity_poly.entity_id
_entity_poly.type
_entity_poly.pdbx_seq_one_letter_code
_entity_poly.pdbx_strand_id
1 'polypeptide(L)'
;MARGRLLLIAACVGLSAALTVAPRSSLSAGPRVYLTRELGKNVKLQALLEARGVPSVELPCIEFQSLPGADELPAKLTSGMYGWIIVTSPEAASVVLDAWTTCGRPALRVASVGAGTAKVLAAAGLPAEFVPSKATAKTLAAELPAPEAEGGAASVLYPASALAADTLVDGLTARGIATERLSTYTTTGATWDEDAHALAREAEVVSFGSPSAVRVWAERVGTTAVAACIGKTSADAATEAGFGRVVYPESPGVEAWADTVVGLSLW
;
A
#
# COMPACT_ATOMS: atom_id res chain seq x y z
N MET A 1 19.44 -34.81 -38.79
CA MET A 1 18.59 -33.61 -38.91
C MET A 1 18.21 -33.09 -37.51
N ALA A 2 19.02 -32.18 -37.02
CA ALA A 2 18.83 -31.59 -35.65
C ALA A 2 18.04 -30.27 -35.79
N ARG A 3 16.85 -30.19 -35.19
CA ARG A 3 16.05 -28.97 -35.08
C ARG A 3 16.43 -28.29 -33.76
N GLY A 4 17.23 -27.21 -33.85
CA GLY A 4 17.51 -26.34 -32.75
C GLY A 4 16.25 -25.58 -32.32
N ARG A 5 15.88 -25.67 -31.04
CA ARG A 5 14.89 -24.79 -30.39
C ARG A 5 15.61 -23.51 -29.97
N LEU A 6 15.24 -22.43 -30.61
CA LEU A 6 15.63 -21.07 -30.20
C LEU A 6 14.85 -20.70 -28.93
N LEU A 7 15.55 -20.56 -27.81
CA LEU A 7 15.00 -20.01 -26.58
C LEU A 7 14.90 -18.48 -26.75
N LEU A 8 13.70 -17.95 -26.85
CA LEU A 8 13.47 -16.51 -26.76
C LEU A 8 13.49 -16.12 -25.27
N ILE A 9 14.59 -15.52 -24.84
CA ILE A 9 14.66 -14.86 -23.54
C ILE A 9 13.96 -13.51 -23.71
N ALA A 10 12.72 -13.41 -23.23
CA ALA A 10 12.03 -12.13 -23.11
C ALA A 10 12.67 -11.36 -21.95
N ALA A 11 13.52 -10.39 -22.25
CA ALA A 11 13.99 -9.41 -21.31
C ALA A 11 12.79 -8.53 -20.90
N CYS A 12 12.28 -8.71 -19.69
CA CYS A 12 11.40 -7.74 -19.06
C CYS A 12 12.22 -6.48 -18.74
N VAL A 13 12.26 -5.57 -19.71
CA VAL A 13 12.69 -4.19 -19.46
C VAL A 13 11.59 -3.55 -18.63
N GLY A 14 11.86 -3.30 -17.35
CA GLY A 14 11.00 -2.51 -16.49
C GLY A 14 10.80 -1.13 -17.10
N LEU A 15 9.66 -0.90 -17.73
CA LEU A 15 9.23 0.43 -18.11
C LEU A 15 8.91 1.17 -16.81
N SER A 16 9.85 1.99 -16.36
CA SER A 16 9.54 3.07 -15.41
C SER A 16 8.54 3.98 -16.13
N ALA A 17 7.27 3.88 -15.76
CA ALA A 17 6.25 4.79 -16.27
C ALA A 17 6.56 6.18 -15.70
N ALA A 18 7.19 7.03 -16.51
CA ALA A 18 7.31 8.43 -16.19
C ALA A 18 5.91 9.00 -15.98
N LEU A 19 5.69 9.65 -14.84
CA LEU A 19 4.43 10.31 -14.52
C LEU A 19 4.20 11.39 -15.58
N THR A 20 3.25 11.15 -16.48
CA THR A 20 2.82 12.18 -17.42
C THR A 20 1.78 13.03 -16.69
N VAL A 21 2.21 14.11 -16.08
CA VAL A 21 1.32 15.12 -15.50
C VAL A 21 0.59 15.81 -16.66
N ALA A 22 -0.74 15.98 -16.53
CA ALA A 22 -1.53 16.68 -17.55
C ALA A 22 -0.93 18.07 -17.83
N PRO A 23 -0.87 18.52 -19.09
CA PRO A 23 -0.26 19.80 -19.43
C PRO A 23 -1.00 20.96 -18.73
N ARG A 24 -0.25 21.94 -18.23
CA ARG A 24 -0.76 23.12 -17.47
C ARG A 24 -1.93 23.83 -18.15
N SER A 25 -1.98 23.79 -19.48
CA SER A 25 -3.01 24.49 -20.28
C SER A 25 -4.43 23.92 -20.12
N SER A 26 -4.60 22.73 -19.53
CA SER A 26 -5.91 22.11 -19.30
C SER A 26 -6.43 22.27 -17.87
N LEU A 27 -5.67 22.90 -16.98
CA LEU A 27 -6.02 23.02 -15.57
C LEU A 27 -6.71 24.37 -15.33
N SER A 28 -7.94 24.36 -14.78
CA SER A 28 -8.66 25.58 -14.38
C SER A 28 -7.87 26.37 -13.34
N ALA A 29 -7.92 27.70 -13.42
CA ALA A 29 -7.35 28.57 -12.38
C ALA A 29 -8.23 28.50 -11.13
N GLY A 30 -7.73 27.92 -10.04
CA GLY A 30 -8.43 27.82 -8.76
C GLY A 30 -7.74 26.82 -7.82
N PRO A 31 -8.11 26.85 -6.53
CA PRO A 31 -7.54 25.93 -5.55
C PRO A 31 -7.85 24.47 -5.91
N ARG A 32 -6.90 23.58 -5.66
CA ARG A 32 -6.98 22.14 -5.98
C ARG A 32 -6.44 21.32 -4.85
N VAL A 33 -6.95 20.09 -4.79
CA VAL A 33 -6.41 19.08 -3.89
C VAL A 33 -5.37 18.24 -4.63
N TYR A 34 -4.17 18.16 -4.09
CA TYR A 34 -3.13 17.28 -4.60
C TYR A 34 -3.22 15.91 -3.93
N LEU A 35 -3.38 14.86 -4.74
CA LEU A 35 -3.63 13.50 -4.28
C LEU A 35 -2.32 12.71 -4.29
N THR A 36 -1.79 12.38 -3.11
CA THR A 36 -0.40 11.93 -2.94
C THR A 36 -0.22 10.43 -2.76
N ARG A 37 -1.28 9.64 -2.78
CA ARG A 37 -1.15 8.18 -2.74
C ARG A 37 -0.49 7.69 -4.02
N GLU A 38 -0.07 6.45 -4.01
CA GLU A 38 0.50 5.75 -5.17
C GLU A 38 -0.39 5.90 -6.40
N LEU A 39 0.23 5.90 -7.56
CA LEU A 39 -0.47 6.02 -8.85
C LEU A 39 -1.64 5.03 -8.96
N GLY A 40 -2.82 5.53 -9.34
CA GLY A 40 -4.04 4.73 -9.46
C GLY A 40 -4.76 4.40 -8.16
N LYS A 41 -4.18 4.66 -6.98
CA LYS A 41 -4.86 4.45 -5.68
C LYS A 41 -5.72 5.65 -5.25
N ASN A 42 -5.72 6.73 -6.03
CA ASN A 42 -6.48 7.95 -5.76
C ASN A 42 -7.88 7.97 -6.40
N VAL A 43 -8.19 7.06 -7.32
CA VAL A 43 -9.40 7.05 -8.15
C VAL A 43 -10.68 7.27 -7.35
N LYS A 44 -10.84 6.57 -6.21
CA LYS A 44 -12.04 6.70 -5.38
C LYS A 44 -12.13 8.08 -4.72
N LEU A 45 -11.03 8.60 -4.18
CA LEU A 45 -11.00 9.93 -3.58
C LEU A 45 -11.25 11.01 -4.64
N GLN A 46 -10.60 10.89 -5.79
CA GLN A 46 -10.75 11.80 -6.91
C GLN A 46 -12.22 11.88 -7.37
N ALA A 47 -12.87 10.73 -7.59
CA ALA A 47 -14.27 10.69 -8.00
C ALA A 47 -15.22 11.32 -6.95
N LEU A 48 -14.93 11.13 -5.66
CA LEU A 48 -15.72 11.73 -4.57
C LEU A 48 -15.55 13.24 -4.51
N LEU A 49 -14.35 13.77 -4.74
CA LEU A 49 -14.08 15.21 -4.79
C LEU A 49 -14.71 15.83 -6.03
N GLU A 50 -14.54 15.22 -7.20
CA GLU A 50 -15.12 15.68 -8.46
C GLU A 50 -16.66 15.76 -8.39
N ALA A 51 -17.32 14.73 -7.83
CA ALA A 51 -18.76 14.73 -7.61
C ALA A 51 -19.25 15.87 -6.68
N ARG A 52 -18.35 16.47 -5.90
CA ARG A 52 -18.61 17.61 -5.00
C ARG A 52 -18.08 18.94 -5.55
N GLY A 53 -17.64 18.96 -6.81
CA GLY A 53 -17.13 20.15 -7.48
C GLY A 53 -15.74 20.60 -7.01
N VAL A 54 -14.97 19.73 -6.34
CA VAL A 54 -13.62 20.03 -5.85
C VAL A 54 -12.59 19.54 -6.85
N PRO A 55 -11.84 20.45 -7.51
CA PRO A 55 -10.78 20.07 -8.43
C PRO A 55 -9.65 19.34 -7.72
N SER A 56 -9.14 18.28 -8.33
CA SER A 56 -8.01 17.53 -7.79
C SER A 56 -7.01 17.14 -8.87
N VAL A 57 -5.75 16.96 -8.47
CA VAL A 57 -4.64 16.55 -9.32
C VAL A 57 -3.93 15.39 -8.66
N GLU A 58 -3.74 14.28 -9.38
CA GLU A 58 -2.92 13.18 -8.90
C GLU A 58 -1.44 13.53 -9.00
N LEU A 59 -0.76 13.54 -7.84
CA LEU A 59 0.65 13.80 -7.71
C LEU A 59 1.24 12.84 -6.67
N PRO A 60 1.48 11.59 -7.03
CA PRO A 60 1.96 10.57 -6.12
C PRO A 60 3.26 10.97 -5.44
N CYS A 61 3.32 10.87 -4.12
CA CYS A 61 4.54 11.07 -3.33
C CYS A 61 5.34 9.79 -3.16
N ILE A 62 4.65 8.65 -3.22
CA ILE A 62 5.24 7.34 -2.95
C ILE A 62 4.89 6.35 -4.06
N GLU A 63 5.76 5.39 -4.23
CA GLU A 63 5.59 4.25 -5.11
C GLU A 63 6.02 2.96 -4.42
N PHE A 64 5.45 1.84 -4.85
CA PHE A 64 5.88 0.52 -4.39
C PHE A 64 6.89 -0.05 -5.37
N GLN A 65 8.02 -0.47 -4.83
CA GLN A 65 9.07 -1.14 -5.57
C GLN A 65 9.10 -2.62 -5.19
N SER A 66 9.03 -3.51 -6.20
CA SER A 66 9.21 -4.94 -6.00
C SER A 66 10.62 -5.25 -5.53
N LEU A 67 10.75 -6.22 -4.66
CA LEU A 67 12.03 -6.75 -4.16
C LEU A 67 12.21 -8.21 -4.57
N PRO A 68 13.43 -8.75 -4.57
CA PRO A 68 13.70 -10.15 -4.97
C PRO A 68 12.83 -11.20 -4.28
N GLY A 69 12.40 -10.96 -3.03
CA GLY A 69 11.48 -11.85 -2.34
C GLY A 69 10.12 -12.03 -3.04
N ALA A 70 9.71 -11.11 -3.91
CA ALA A 70 8.50 -11.29 -4.71
C ALA A 70 8.69 -12.42 -5.75
N ASP A 71 9.88 -12.55 -6.32
CA ASP A 71 10.20 -13.60 -7.30
C ASP A 71 10.32 -14.99 -6.64
N GLU A 72 10.70 -15.04 -5.36
CA GLU A 72 10.76 -16.26 -4.58
C GLU A 72 9.39 -16.74 -4.10
N LEU A 73 8.43 -15.84 -3.98
CA LEU A 73 7.14 -16.11 -3.36
C LEU A 73 6.35 -17.24 -4.01
N PRO A 74 6.25 -17.37 -5.36
CA PRO A 74 5.53 -18.49 -5.99
C PRO A 74 6.06 -19.87 -5.57
N ALA A 75 7.39 -20.05 -5.49
CA ALA A 75 8.00 -21.29 -5.06
C ALA A 75 7.72 -21.58 -3.57
N LYS A 76 7.74 -20.54 -2.72
CA LYS A 76 7.41 -20.69 -1.30
C LYS A 76 5.96 -21.07 -1.08
N LEU A 77 5.01 -20.49 -1.84
CA LEU A 77 3.58 -20.79 -1.73
C LEU A 77 3.26 -22.27 -2.11
N THR A 78 4.07 -22.90 -2.94
CA THR A 78 3.90 -24.29 -3.37
C THR A 78 4.75 -25.30 -2.60
N SER A 79 5.60 -24.83 -1.68
CA SER A 79 6.55 -25.69 -0.96
C SER A 79 5.92 -26.67 0.03
N GLY A 80 4.69 -26.41 0.49
CA GLY A 80 4.04 -27.17 1.55
C GLY A 80 4.62 -26.95 2.95
N MET A 81 5.56 -26.01 3.13
CA MET A 81 6.27 -25.79 4.39
C MET A 81 5.51 -24.89 5.38
N TYR A 82 4.50 -24.13 4.91
CA TYR A 82 3.84 -23.12 5.71
C TYR A 82 2.40 -23.49 6.02
N GLY A 83 2.05 -23.51 7.31
CA GLY A 83 0.69 -23.72 7.77
C GLY A 83 -0.16 -22.46 7.68
N TRP A 84 0.45 -21.27 7.57
CA TRP A 84 -0.22 -20.00 7.35
C TRP A 84 0.58 -19.08 6.43
N ILE A 85 -0.16 -18.33 5.61
CA ILE A 85 0.36 -17.17 4.87
C ILE A 85 -0.25 -15.94 5.51
N ILE A 86 0.56 -15.04 6.10
CA ILE A 86 0.06 -13.83 6.75
C ILE A 86 0.14 -12.63 5.81
N VAL A 87 -0.98 -11.90 5.68
CA VAL A 87 -1.09 -10.73 4.81
C VAL A 87 -1.57 -9.53 5.62
N THR A 88 -0.72 -8.50 5.74
CA THR A 88 -0.95 -7.38 6.67
C THR A 88 -1.39 -6.08 6.01
N SER A 89 -1.42 -5.99 4.68
CA SER A 89 -1.82 -4.79 3.96
C SER A 89 -2.47 -5.14 2.62
N PRO A 90 -3.26 -4.24 2.02
CA PRO A 90 -3.78 -4.44 0.66
C PRO A 90 -2.67 -4.60 -0.39
N GLU A 91 -1.51 -3.95 -0.20
CA GLU A 91 -0.36 -4.08 -1.10
C GLU A 91 0.27 -5.48 -0.99
N ALA A 92 0.50 -5.96 0.24
CA ALA A 92 0.93 -7.33 0.45
C ALA A 92 -0.07 -8.34 -0.16
N ALA A 93 -1.38 -8.05 -0.10
CA ALA A 93 -2.40 -8.88 -0.74
C ALA A 93 -2.22 -8.91 -2.26
N SER A 94 -1.96 -7.77 -2.92
CA SER A 94 -1.69 -7.73 -4.35
C SER A 94 -0.50 -8.61 -4.72
N VAL A 95 0.62 -8.47 -4.02
CA VAL A 95 1.84 -9.28 -4.27
C VAL A 95 1.57 -10.77 -4.07
N VAL A 96 0.85 -11.14 -3.00
CA VAL A 96 0.49 -12.56 -2.75
C VAL A 96 -0.44 -13.10 -3.82
N LEU A 97 -1.42 -12.33 -4.28
CA LEU A 97 -2.36 -12.75 -5.32
C LEU A 97 -1.69 -12.93 -6.68
N ASP A 98 -0.73 -12.08 -7.03
CA ASP A 98 0.07 -12.21 -8.25
C ASP A 98 0.91 -13.49 -8.22
N ALA A 99 1.62 -13.74 -7.12
CA ALA A 99 2.40 -14.94 -6.90
C ALA A 99 1.51 -16.20 -6.90
N TRP A 100 0.38 -16.15 -6.19
CA TRP A 100 -0.59 -17.26 -6.11
C TRP A 100 -1.18 -17.61 -7.47
N THR A 101 -1.47 -16.60 -8.29
CA THR A 101 -1.95 -16.82 -9.67
C THR A 101 -0.85 -17.41 -10.54
N THR A 102 0.38 -16.91 -10.43
CA THR A 102 1.55 -17.39 -11.17
C THR A 102 1.86 -18.85 -10.88
N CYS A 103 1.68 -19.31 -9.64
CA CYS A 103 1.97 -20.71 -9.26
C CYS A 103 0.73 -21.64 -9.35
N GLY A 104 -0.33 -21.24 -10.03
CA GLY A 104 -1.47 -22.11 -10.34
C GLY A 104 -2.53 -22.20 -9.25
N ARG A 105 -2.59 -21.21 -8.36
CA ARG A 105 -3.62 -21.06 -7.30
C ARG A 105 -3.72 -22.24 -6.36
N PRO A 106 -2.62 -22.67 -5.69
CA PRO A 106 -2.67 -23.75 -4.72
C PRO A 106 -3.61 -23.44 -3.56
N ALA A 107 -4.09 -24.48 -2.88
CA ALA A 107 -4.84 -24.29 -1.63
C ALA A 107 -3.88 -23.74 -0.55
N LEU A 108 -4.27 -22.62 0.07
CA LEU A 108 -3.49 -21.92 1.08
C LEU A 108 -4.39 -21.53 2.26
N ARG A 109 -3.87 -21.64 3.46
CA ARG A 109 -4.48 -21.03 4.65
C ARG A 109 -3.95 -19.61 4.81
N VAL A 110 -4.81 -18.63 4.70
CA VAL A 110 -4.43 -17.22 4.74
C VAL A 110 -4.99 -16.55 5.99
N ALA A 111 -4.12 -15.84 6.70
CA ALA A 111 -4.50 -14.94 7.79
C ALA A 111 -4.32 -13.48 7.35
N SER A 112 -5.34 -12.65 7.58
CA SER A 112 -5.28 -11.22 7.27
C SER A 112 -5.34 -10.38 8.55
N VAL A 113 -4.55 -9.29 8.61
CA VAL A 113 -4.56 -8.41 9.79
C VAL A 113 -5.88 -7.67 9.98
N GLY A 114 -6.67 -7.45 8.93
CA GLY A 114 -7.90 -6.70 9.03
C GLY A 114 -8.85 -6.88 7.84
N ALA A 115 -10.10 -6.46 8.05
CA ALA A 115 -11.19 -6.65 7.11
C ALA A 115 -10.95 -6.02 5.72
N GLY A 116 -10.21 -4.91 5.64
CA GLY A 116 -9.88 -4.25 4.37
C GLY A 116 -9.03 -5.15 3.48
N THR A 117 -7.96 -5.71 4.03
CA THR A 117 -7.08 -6.66 3.34
C THR A 117 -7.80 -7.98 3.03
N ALA A 118 -8.62 -8.49 3.97
CA ALA A 118 -9.42 -9.69 3.76
C ALA A 118 -10.41 -9.54 2.59
N LYS A 119 -11.02 -8.36 2.41
CA LYS A 119 -11.90 -8.08 1.25
C LYS A 119 -11.14 -8.12 -0.08
N VAL A 120 -9.92 -7.59 -0.14
CA VAL A 120 -9.09 -7.66 -1.36
C VAL A 120 -8.80 -9.11 -1.73
N LEU A 121 -8.38 -9.91 -0.77
CA LEU A 121 -8.10 -11.34 -0.97
C LEU A 121 -9.34 -12.12 -1.42
N ALA A 122 -10.47 -11.92 -0.74
CA ALA A 122 -11.72 -12.59 -1.05
C ALA A 122 -12.26 -12.25 -2.45
N ALA A 123 -12.14 -10.99 -2.87
CA ALA A 123 -12.56 -10.55 -4.21
C ALA A 123 -11.77 -11.26 -5.33
N ALA A 124 -10.55 -11.69 -5.07
CA ALA A 124 -9.72 -12.45 -6.00
C ALA A 124 -9.87 -13.98 -5.88
N GLY A 125 -10.72 -14.47 -4.98
CA GLY A 125 -10.98 -15.91 -4.78
C GLY A 125 -10.03 -16.60 -3.79
N LEU A 126 -9.26 -15.85 -2.99
CA LEU A 126 -8.40 -16.35 -1.92
C LEU A 126 -8.86 -15.77 -0.57
N PRO A 127 -9.99 -16.22 0.00
CA PRO A 127 -10.51 -15.65 1.23
C PRO A 127 -9.57 -15.91 2.41
N ALA A 128 -9.43 -14.92 3.30
CA ALA A 128 -8.73 -15.11 4.56
C ALA A 128 -9.54 -16.03 5.48
N GLU A 129 -8.91 -17.10 5.96
CA GLU A 129 -9.49 -18.06 6.91
C GLU A 129 -9.48 -17.50 8.34
N PHE A 130 -8.54 -16.62 8.63
CA PHE A 130 -8.39 -15.99 9.93
C PHE A 130 -8.23 -14.46 9.84
N VAL A 131 -8.98 -13.74 10.68
CA VAL A 131 -8.86 -12.29 10.89
C VAL A 131 -8.96 -12.03 12.40
N PRO A 132 -8.02 -11.30 13.02
CA PRO A 132 -8.01 -11.07 14.46
C PRO A 132 -9.16 -10.16 14.93
N SER A 133 -9.45 -10.19 16.22
CA SER A 133 -10.47 -9.35 16.86
C SER A 133 -10.20 -7.84 16.74
N LYS A 134 -8.93 -7.44 16.64
CA LYS A 134 -8.49 -6.08 16.35
C LYS A 134 -7.47 -6.09 15.21
N ALA A 135 -7.61 -5.16 14.29
CA ALA A 135 -6.76 -5.04 13.09
C ALA A 135 -5.35 -4.51 13.43
N THR A 136 -4.60 -5.24 14.24
CA THR A 136 -3.22 -4.93 14.61
C THR A 136 -2.31 -6.16 14.51
N ALA A 137 -1.04 -5.95 14.19
CA ALA A 137 -0.03 -7.01 14.14
C ALA A 137 0.09 -7.74 15.50
N LYS A 138 0.01 -6.99 16.61
CA LYS A 138 0.06 -7.54 17.98
C LYS A 138 -1.10 -8.50 18.25
N THR A 139 -2.34 -8.11 17.87
CA THR A 139 -3.51 -8.95 18.08
C THR A 139 -3.48 -10.17 17.18
N LEU A 140 -3.08 -10.00 15.91
CA LEU A 140 -2.90 -11.11 14.98
C LEU A 140 -1.88 -12.13 15.53
N ALA A 141 -0.73 -11.67 16.01
CA ALA A 141 0.26 -12.56 16.59
C ALA A 141 -0.26 -13.32 17.83
N ALA A 142 -1.06 -12.66 18.67
CA ALA A 142 -1.62 -13.26 19.88
C ALA A 142 -2.72 -14.31 19.59
N GLU A 143 -3.57 -14.04 18.60
CA GLU A 143 -4.79 -14.82 18.35
C GLU A 143 -4.65 -15.85 17.22
N LEU A 144 -3.60 -15.76 16.36
CA LEU A 144 -3.41 -16.69 15.25
C LEU A 144 -3.41 -18.15 15.77
N PRO A 145 -4.25 -19.04 15.23
CA PRO A 145 -4.18 -20.46 15.56
C PRO A 145 -2.78 -21.02 15.26
N ALA A 146 -2.29 -21.91 16.10
CA ALA A 146 -1.02 -22.58 15.83
C ALA A 146 -1.09 -23.28 14.46
N PRO A 147 -0.03 -23.22 13.64
CA PRO A 147 0.03 -24.00 12.42
C PRO A 147 -0.05 -25.48 12.78
N GLU A 148 -0.98 -26.21 12.15
CA GLU A 148 -1.16 -27.63 12.41
C GLU A 148 0.01 -28.42 11.80
N ALA A 149 0.61 -29.29 12.62
CA ALA A 149 1.80 -30.04 12.24
C ALA A 149 1.50 -31.32 11.41
N GLU A 150 0.32 -31.49 10.85
CA GLU A 150 0.03 -32.60 9.95
C GLU A 150 0.81 -32.41 8.66
N GLY A 151 1.85 -33.22 8.47
CA GLY A 151 2.74 -33.16 7.31
C GLY A 151 3.94 -32.22 7.39
N GLY A 152 4.22 -31.58 8.56
CA GLY A 152 5.44 -30.79 8.78
C GLY A 152 5.31 -29.27 8.50
N ALA A 153 4.13 -28.75 8.18
CA ALA A 153 3.89 -27.32 7.91
C ALA A 153 3.77 -26.50 9.22
N ALA A 154 4.79 -26.54 10.07
CA ALA A 154 4.77 -25.90 11.39
C ALA A 154 5.18 -24.42 11.39
N SER A 155 5.43 -23.82 10.24
CA SER A 155 5.90 -22.45 10.10
C SER A 155 4.88 -21.54 9.43
N VAL A 156 5.16 -20.24 9.53
CA VAL A 156 4.36 -19.17 8.96
C VAL A 156 5.18 -18.44 7.91
N LEU A 157 4.62 -18.18 6.74
CA LEU A 157 5.21 -17.27 5.76
C LEU A 157 4.56 -15.89 5.90
N TYR A 158 5.39 -14.86 6.02
CA TYR A 158 4.97 -13.47 6.12
C TYR A 158 5.54 -12.63 4.97
N PRO A 159 4.91 -12.61 3.79
CA PRO A 159 5.24 -11.68 2.72
C PRO A 159 4.94 -10.25 3.18
N ALA A 160 5.95 -9.40 3.23
CA ALA A 160 5.85 -8.10 3.87
C ALA A 160 6.60 -7.01 3.12
N SER A 161 6.30 -5.76 3.45
CA SER A 161 7.18 -4.63 3.14
C SER A 161 8.52 -4.81 3.86
N ALA A 162 9.62 -4.40 3.21
CA ALA A 162 10.92 -4.30 3.87
C ALA A 162 10.89 -3.33 5.08
N LEU A 163 9.95 -2.38 5.08
CA LEU A 163 9.76 -1.40 6.16
C LEU A 163 8.80 -1.87 7.26
N ALA A 164 8.28 -3.11 7.20
CA ALA A 164 7.37 -3.61 8.22
C ALA A 164 8.09 -3.76 9.57
N ALA A 165 7.42 -3.35 10.66
CA ALA A 165 7.94 -3.54 12.02
C ALA A 165 7.99 -5.02 12.42
N ASP A 166 8.87 -5.38 13.33
CA ASP A 166 9.07 -6.76 13.77
C ASP A 166 7.98 -7.27 14.75
N THR A 167 7.05 -6.41 15.15
CA THR A 167 6.00 -6.71 16.15
C THR A 167 5.26 -8.02 15.89
N LEU A 168 4.99 -8.37 14.63
CA LEU A 168 4.31 -9.62 14.27
C LEU A 168 5.24 -10.82 14.46
N VAL A 169 6.48 -10.72 13.96
CA VAL A 169 7.49 -11.78 14.07
C VAL A 169 7.84 -12.04 15.52
N ASP A 170 8.09 -10.98 16.29
CA ASP A 170 8.40 -11.07 17.73
C ASP A 170 7.26 -11.75 18.49
N GLY A 171 6.01 -11.34 18.23
CA GLY A 171 4.84 -11.91 18.89
C GLY A 171 4.61 -13.40 18.56
N LEU A 172 4.86 -13.82 17.32
CA LEU A 172 4.77 -15.23 16.91
C LEU A 172 5.93 -16.05 17.48
N THR A 173 7.14 -15.49 17.46
CA THR A 173 8.35 -16.11 18.07
C THR A 173 8.17 -16.33 19.55
N ALA A 174 7.61 -15.37 20.28
CA ALA A 174 7.31 -15.52 21.72
C ALA A 174 6.33 -16.66 22.03
N ARG A 175 5.53 -17.09 21.04
CA ARG A 175 4.63 -18.25 21.09
C ARG A 175 5.25 -19.55 20.57
N GLY A 176 6.53 -19.54 20.19
CA GLY A 176 7.21 -20.68 19.60
C GLY A 176 6.81 -20.99 18.15
N ILE A 177 6.18 -20.05 17.46
CA ILE A 177 5.77 -20.21 16.07
C ILE A 177 6.88 -19.70 15.14
N ALA A 178 7.51 -20.61 14.40
CA ALA A 178 8.53 -20.28 13.42
C ALA A 178 7.93 -19.42 12.31
N THR A 179 8.54 -18.26 12.05
CA THR A 179 8.03 -17.29 11.07
C THR A 179 9.13 -16.90 10.09
N GLU A 180 8.88 -17.14 8.81
CA GLU A 180 9.73 -16.62 7.74
C GLU A 180 9.12 -15.32 7.21
N ARG A 181 9.78 -14.18 7.52
CA ARG A 181 9.46 -12.90 6.91
C ARG A 181 10.17 -12.78 5.58
N LEU A 182 9.41 -12.58 4.50
CA LEU A 182 9.91 -12.38 3.15
C LEU A 182 9.66 -10.94 2.71
N SER A 183 10.73 -10.17 2.52
CA SER A 183 10.61 -8.80 2.01
C SER A 183 10.29 -8.83 0.52
N THR A 184 9.03 -8.60 0.18
CA THR A 184 8.52 -8.72 -1.20
C THR A 184 8.41 -7.37 -1.90
N TYR A 185 8.31 -6.28 -1.17
CA TYR A 185 8.28 -4.91 -1.70
C TYR A 185 8.81 -3.91 -0.69
N THR A 186 9.08 -2.72 -1.18
CA THR A 186 9.35 -1.55 -0.33
C THR A 186 8.55 -0.34 -0.81
N THR A 187 8.43 0.67 0.03
CA THR A 187 7.84 1.96 -0.32
C THR A 187 8.96 2.98 -0.46
N THR A 188 9.05 3.60 -1.62
CA THR A 188 10.02 4.64 -1.95
C THR A 188 9.32 5.95 -2.29
N GLY A 189 10.05 7.05 -2.32
CA GLY A 189 9.55 8.30 -2.88
C GLY A 189 9.36 8.15 -4.40
N ALA A 190 8.18 8.49 -4.90
CA ALA A 190 7.91 8.50 -6.34
C ALA A 190 8.83 9.50 -7.06
N THR A 191 9.23 9.20 -8.28
CA THR A 191 10.05 10.10 -9.07
C THR A 191 9.20 11.27 -9.61
N TRP A 192 9.66 12.50 -9.39
CA TRP A 192 9.05 13.72 -9.91
C TRP A 192 9.96 14.39 -10.93
N ASP A 193 9.37 14.83 -12.03
CA ASP A 193 10.02 15.75 -12.98
C ASP A 193 9.90 17.23 -12.52
N GLU A 194 10.42 18.14 -13.31
CA GLU A 194 10.39 19.58 -12.99
C GLU A 194 8.96 20.12 -12.97
N ASP A 195 8.07 19.62 -13.84
CA ASP A 195 6.67 20.03 -13.90
C ASP A 195 5.90 19.58 -12.65
N ALA A 196 6.13 18.36 -12.17
CA ALA A 196 5.60 17.85 -10.93
C ALA A 196 6.05 18.69 -9.72
N HIS A 197 7.33 19.04 -9.65
CA HIS A 197 7.84 19.94 -8.61
C HIS A 197 7.24 21.34 -8.68
N ALA A 198 7.05 21.89 -9.87
CA ALA A 198 6.43 23.20 -10.04
C ALA A 198 4.97 23.20 -9.61
N LEU A 199 4.21 22.16 -9.99
CA LEU A 199 2.81 21.98 -9.56
C LEU A 199 2.70 21.83 -8.03
N ALA A 200 3.58 21.04 -7.43
CA ALA A 200 3.57 20.82 -5.99
C ALA A 200 3.74 22.12 -5.18
N ARG A 201 4.57 23.05 -5.66
CA ARG A 201 4.78 24.36 -5.01
C ARG A 201 3.56 25.27 -5.03
N GLU A 202 2.63 25.05 -5.96
CA GLU A 202 1.36 25.80 -6.05
C GLU A 202 0.24 25.18 -5.17
N ALA A 203 0.55 24.13 -4.42
CA ALA A 203 -0.47 23.41 -3.65
C ALA A 203 -0.98 24.20 -2.46
N GLU A 204 -2.30 24.45 -2.42
CA GLU A 204 -2.99 25.00 -1.26
C GLU A 204 -3.47 23.89 -0.31
N VAL A 205 -3.89 22.76 -0.85
CA VAL A 205 -4.34 21.58 -0.09
C VAL A 205 -3.66 20.34 -0.64
N VAL A 206 -3.10 19.54 0.26
CA VAL A 206 -2.49 18.27 -0.06
C VAL A 206 -3.12 17.13 0.75
N SER A 207 -3.49 16.05 0.09
CA SER A 207 -4.14 14.91 0.73
C SER A 207 -3.11 13.82 1.05
N PHE A 208 -3.09 13.32 2.30
CA PHE A 208 -2.15 12.30 2.74
C PHE A 208 -2.85 11.02 3.18
N GLY A 209 -2.54 9.92 2.49
CA GLY A 209 -3.00 8.58 2.84
C GLY A 209 -2.06 7.82 3.79
N SER A 210 -0.84 8.33 4.02
CA SER A 210 0.16 7.66 4.85
C SER A 210 1.22 8.63 5.39
N PRO A 211 1.90 8.29 6.52
CA PRO A 211 3.05 9.04 7.03
C PRO A 211 4.21 9.14 6.04
N SER A 212 4.39 8.12 5.18
CA SER A 212 5.46 8.13 4.17
C SER A 212 5.24 9.23 3.14
N ALA A 213 4.00 9.40 2.66
CA ALA A 213 3.66 10.48 1.73
C ALA A 213 3.85 11.87 2.37
N VAL A 214 3.51 12.03 3.65
CA VAL A 214 3.77 13.28 4.41
C VAL A 214 5.25 13.62 4.41
N ARG A 215 6.11 12.67 4.78
CA ARG A 215 7.56 12.90 4.84
C ARG A 215 8.15 13.30 3.49
N VAL A 216 7.79 12.57 2.43
CA VAL A 216 8.26 12.87 1.07
C VAL A 216 7.82 14.25 0.61
N TRP A 217 6.56 14.63 0.87
CA TRP A 217 6.07 15.97 0.53
C TRP A 217 6.79 17.06 1.32
N ALA A 218 6.87 16.91 2.65
CA ALA A 218 7.51 17.91 3.51
C ALA A 218 8.97 18.15 3.14
N GLU A 219 9.72 17.08 2.78
CA GLU A 219 11.10 17.16 2.32
C GLU A 219 11.25 17.90 0.99
N ARG A 220 10.34 17.64 0.03
CA ARG A 220 10.46 18.15 -1.35
C ARG A 220 9.86 19.54 -1.56
N VAL A 221 8.78 19.84 -0.84
CA VAL A 221 7.92 21.03 -1.08
C VAL A 221 7.85 21.93 0.14
N GLY A 222 7.95 21.36 1.35
CA GLY A 222 7.72 22.06 2.60
C GLY A 222 6.30 21.82 3.15
N THR A 223 5.87 22.68 4.08
CA THR A 223 4.70 22.44 4.94
C THR A 223 3.70 23.60 4.93
N THR A 224 3.69 24.43 3.90
CA THR A 224 2.84 25.62 3.77
C THR A 224 1.40 25.29 3.39
N ALA A 225 1.18 24.19 2.65
CA ALA A 225 -0.16 23.74 2.26
C ALA A 225 -0.97 23.21 3.46
N VAL A 226 -2.29 23.19 3.33
CA VAL A 226 -3.15 22.47 4.28
C VAL A 226 -2.98 20.97 4.10
N ALA A 227 -2.64 20.26 5.17
CA ALA A 227 -2.53 18.80 5.17
C ALA A 227 -3.89 18.16 5.47
N ALA A 228 -4.54 17.57 4.48
CA ALA A 228 -5.77 16.82 4.63
C ALA A 228 -5.46 15.31 4.72
N CYS A 229 -5.50 14.73 5.91
CA CYS A 229 -5.09 13.36 6.18
C CYS A 229 -6.28 12.40 6.22
N ILE A 230 -6.05 11.14 5.80
CA ILE A 230 -7.09 10.10 5.84
C ILE A 230 -7.49 9.71 7.27
N GLY A 231 -6.62 9.98 8.25
CA GLY A 231 -6.83 9.65 9.66
C GLY A 231 -5.67 10.07 10.54
N LYS A 232 -5.81 9.77 11.84
CA LYS A 232 -4.92 10.26 12.90
C LYS A 232 -3.44 9.98 12.67
N THR A 233 -3.06 8.78 12.24
CA THR A 233 -1.65 8.41 12.04
C THR A 233 -0.93 9.29 11.02
N SER A 234 -1.59 9.63 9.92
CA SER A 234 -1.05 10.56 8.93
C SER A 234 -1.08 12.01 9.41
N ALA A 235 -2.10 12.37 10.21
CA ALA A 235 -2.22 13.70 10.81
C ALA A 235 -1.13 13.96 11.85
N ASP A 236 -0.82 12.97 12.71
CA ASP A 236 0.29 13.06 13.65
C ASP A 236 1.62 13.30 12.91
N ALA A 237 1.88 12.54 11.84
CA ALA A 237 3.08 12.72 11.02
C ALA A 237 3.13 14.10 10.34
N ALA A 238 1.99 14.63 9.89
CA ALA A 238 1.92 15.97 9.31
C ALA A 238 2.20 17.07 10.36
N THR A 239 1.69 16.89 11.57
CA THR A 239 1.97 17.79 12.70
C THR A 239 3.44 17.75 13.09
N GLU A 240 4.04 16.57 13.20
CA GLU A 240 5.46 16.38 13.47
C GLU A 240 6.36 16.98 12.38
N ALA A 241 5.93 16.89 11.11
CA ALA A 241 6.63 17.49 9.98
C ALA A 241 6.55 19.03 9.94
N GLY A 242 5.66 19.65 10.74
CA GLY A 242 5.53 21.10 10.86
C GLY A 242 4.47 21.73 9.96
N PHE A 243 3.46 20.99 9.49
CA PHE A 243 2.33 21.58 8.79
C PHE A 243 1.51 22.48 9.72
N GLY A 244 1.30 23.74 9.31
CA GLY A 244 0.59 24.75 10.12
C GLY A 244 -0.91 24.48 10.25
N ARG A 245 -1.52 23.76 9.29
CA ARG A 245 -2.93 23.36 9.33
C ARG A 245 -3.07 21.91 8.91
N VAL A 246 -3.56 21.08 9.83
CA VAL A 246 -3.79 19.64 9.62
C VAL A 246 -5.25 19.32 9.91
N VAL A 247 -5.92 18.63 8.98
CA VAL A 247 -7.30 18.19 9.13
C VAL A 247 -7.42 16.70 8.83
N TYR A 248 -8.29 16.01 9.54
CA TYR A 248 -8.58 14.60 9.32
C TYR A 248 -9.95 14.22 9.90
N PRO A 249 -10.64 13.18 9.40
CA PRO A 249 -11.92 12.73 9.92
C PRO A 249 -11.76 11.98 11.25
N GLU A 250 -12.78 12.00 12.10
CA GLU A 250 -12.82 11.22 13.34
C GLU A 250 -12.75 9.71 13.09
N SER A 251 -13.42 9.24 12.04
CA SER A 251 -13.38 7.86 11.60
C SER A 251 -12.64 7.76 10.26
N PRO A 252 -11.59 6.93 10.16
CA PRO A 252 -10.81 6.81 8.93
C PRO A 252 -11.65 6.18 7.80
N GLY A 253 -11.51 6.71 6.59
CA GLY A 253 -12.21 6.21 5.40
C GLY A 253 -12.16 7.21 4.27
N VAL A 254 -12.25 6.75 3.03
CA VAL A 254 -12.10 7.60 1.84
C VAL A 254 -13.27 8.60 1.73
N GLU A 255 -14.47 8.18 2.07
CA GLU A 255 -15.67 9.03 2.10
C GLU A 255 -15.53 10.16 3.13
N ALA A 256 -15.23 9.82 4.38
CA ALA A 256 -15.03 10.79 5.45
C ALA A 256 -13.85 11.72 5.17
N TRP A 257 -12.81 11.21 4.52
CA TRP A 257 -11.69 12.01 4.06
C TRP A 257 -12.10 13.03 2.98
N ALA A 258 -12.88 12.61 1.98
CA ALA A 258 -13.43 13.52 0.99
C ALA A 258 -14.30 14.61 1.64
N ASP A 259 -15.17 14.25 2.59
CA ASP A 259 -16.01 15.21 3.33
C ASP A 259 -15.17 16.22 4.13
N THR A 260 -14.08 15.77 4.75
CA THR A 260 -13.12 16.64 5.46
C THR A 260 -12.46 17.63 4.51
N VAL A 261 -12.07 17.20 3.30
CA VAL A 261 -11.49 18.09 2.27
C VAL A 261 -12.52 19.13 1.83
N VAL A 262 -13.74 18.70 1.49
CA VAL A 262 -14.82 19.59 1.06
C VAL A 262 -15.14 20.64 2.12
N GLY A 263 -15.11 20.25 3.39
CA GLY A 263 -15.35 21.13 4.54
C GLY A 263 -14.32 22.25 4.73
N LEU A 264 -13.23 22.29 3.98
CA LEU A 264 -12.25 23.37 4.02
C LEU A 264 -12.77 24.69 3.47
N SER A 265 -13.87 24.68 2.69
CA SER A 265 -14.54 25.88 2.12
C SER A 265 -13.59 26.79 1.32
N LEU A 266 -12.69 26.17 0.56
CA LEU A 266 -11.74 26.87 -0.32
C LEU A 266 -12.19 26.85 -1.80
N TRP A 267 -13.30 26.18 -2.10
CA TRP A 267 -13.80 25.84 -3.43
C TRP A 267 -14.93 26.78 -3.88
#